data_b751f53384cb1ad6fbaa49b6f6ea77d2
#
_entry.id   b751f53384cb1ad6fbaa49b6f6ea77d2
#
_cell.length_a   1.000
_cell.length_b   1.000
_cell.length_c   1.000
_cell.angle_alpha   90.00
_cell.angle_beta   90.00
_cell.angle_gamma   90.00
#
_symmetry.space_group_name_H-M   'P 1'
#
loop_
_entity.id
_entity.type
_entity.pdbx_description
1 polymer ?
#
loop_
_entity_poly.entity_id
_entity_poly.type
_entity_poly.pdbx_seq_one_letter_code
_entity_poly.pdbx_strand_id
1 'polypeptide(L)'
;MIKTIILALIIVCQANIGFCESNEIHSFKVIKQSSNSVLVELRYYYSGDHGDKAELTAWPLPPGFWGSSIVPLVSGEHTSQLSVTLGPKVPKEVSSDSIEFLYISGGGPPFYKKEFPFKKKWANTLR
;
A
#
# COMPACT_ATOMS: atom_id res chain seq x y z
N MET A 1 -9.27 -17.46 37.67
CA MET A 1 -8.99 -17.35 37.51
C MET A 1 -8.78 -17.11 37.00
N ILE A 2 -8.59 -17.05 36.56
CA ILE A 2 -8.14 -16.81 36.07
C ILE A 2 -8.38 -16.42 35.39
N LYS A 3 -8.39 -16.38 35.01
CA LYS A 3 -8.35 -16.09 34.41
C LYS A 3 -8.37 -15.27 34.03
N THR A 4 -8.45 -15.40 33.99
CA THR A 4 -8.25 -14.75 33.74
C THR A 4 -7.95 -14.24 33.35
N ILE A 5 -7.76 -14.23 33.27
CA ILE A 5 -7.15 -13.86 33.02
C ILE A 5 -7.13 -13.63 32.30
N ILE A 6 -7.18 -13.75 31.93
CA ILE A 6 -6.81 -13.66 31.38
C ILE A 6 -7.10 -13.09 30.81
N LEU A 7 -7.22 -13.06 30.49
CA LEU A 7 -7.10 -12.64 30.21
C LEU A 7 -6.95 -11.96 29.89
N ALA A 8 -6.84 -11.90 30.04
CA ALA A 8 -6.37 -11.45 30.06
C ALA A 8 -6.17 -11.05 29.49
N LEU A 9 -5.96 -11.11 29.01
CA LEU A 9 -5.36 -10.93 28.68
C LEU A 9 -5.54 -10.63 27.91
N ILE A 10 -5.57 -10.60 27.58
CA ILE A 10 -5.34 -10.51 27.07
C ILE A 10 -5.46 -9.79 26.61
N ILE A 11 -5.51 -9.68 26.54
CA ILE A 11 -5.19 -9.18 26.44
C ILE A 11 -4.96 -8.51 26.16
N VAL A 12 -4.86 -8.37 26.00
CA VAL A 12 -4.21 -7.94 26.03
C VAL A 12 -4.12 -7.38 25.48
N CYS A 13 -4.04 -7.30 25.12
CA CYS A 13 -3.52 -7.03 24.82
C CYS A 13 -3.67 -6.52 24.34
N GLN A 14 -3.68 -6.33 24.13
CA GLN A 14 -3.43 -6.10 24.04
C GLN A 14 -3.35 -5.40 24.04
N ALA A 15 -3.48 -5.30 24.07
CA ALA A 15 -3.09 -4.87 24.25
C ALA A 15 -2.96 -4.31 24.25
N ASN A 16 -2.88 -4.12 24.13
CA ASN A 16 -2.44 -3.84 24.19
C ASN A 16 -2.29 -3.41 24.08
N ILE A 17 -2.30 -3.18 24.18
CA ILE A 17 -2.01 -2.97 23.92
C ILE A 17 -1.91 -2.77 23.64
N GLY A 18 -1.88 -2.50 24.05
CA GLY A 18 -1.59 -2.61 23.54
C GLY A 18 -1.38 -2.65 22.86
N PHE A 19 -1.39 -3.12 23.21
CA PHE A 19 -0.90 -3.42 22.36
C PHE A 19 -1.19 -2.72 21.14
N CYS A 20 -0.53 -2.07 20.67
CA CYS A 20 -0.74 -1.28 19.52
C CYS A 20 -0.47 -2.04 18.27
N GLU A 21 -1.30 -1.88 17.27
CA GLU A 21 -1.02 -2.46 15.98
C GLU A 21 0.02 -1.62 15.27
N SER A 22 0.85 -2.27 14.49
CA SER A 22 1.82 -1.60 13.65
C SER A 22 1.25 -1.38 12.26
N ASN A 23 1.85 -0.46 11.52
CA ASN A 23 1.48 -0.22 10.13
C ASN A 23 1.52 -1.52 9.34
N GLU A 24 0.52 -1.72 8.51
CA GLU A 24 0.44 -2.95 7.74
C GLU A 24 -0.48 -2.77 6.55
N ILE A 25 -0.07 -3.27 5.40
CA ILE A 25 -0.96 -3.41 4.26
C ILE A 25 -1.36 -4.87 4.20
N HIS A 26 -2.64 -5.14 4.41
CA HIS A 26 -3.14 -6.50 4.58
C HIS A 26 -3.30 -7.22 3.26
N SER A 27 -3.84 -6.52 2.27
CA SER A 27 -4.14 -7.16 0.99
C SER A 27 -4.39 -6.12 -0.07
N PHE A 28 -4.25 -6.54 -1.32
CA PHE A 28 -4.68 -5.70 -2.44
C PHE A 28 -5.37 -6.58 -3.48
N LYS A 29 -6.19 -5.94 -4.27
CA LYS A 29 -6.79 -6.62 -5.42
C LYS A 29 -6.87 -5.64 -6.59
N VAL A 30 -6.84 -6.19 -7.79
CA VAL A 30 -6.96 -5.41 -9.01
C VAL A 30 -8.45 -5.21 -9.29
N ILE A 31 -8.87 -3.95 -9.41
CA ILE A 31 -10.26 -3.61 -9.73
C ILE A 31 -10.46 -3.61 -11.23
N LYS A 32 -9.55 -2.99 -11.95
CA LYS A 32 -9.56 -3.06 -13.40
C LYS A 32 -8.20 -2.66 -13.93
N GLN A 33 -7.93 -3.03 -15.18
CA GLN A 33 -6.65 -2.71 -15.78
C GLN A 33 -6.78 -2.58 -17.30
N SER A 34 -5.83 -1.86 -17.87
CA SER A 34 -5.63 -1.76 -19.29
C SER A 34 -4.17 -2.09 -19.59
N SER A 35 -3.75 -1.92 -20.84
CA SER A 35 -2.36 -2.21 -21.19
C SER A 35 -1.38 -1.31 -20.45
N ASN A 36 -1.78 -0.10 -20.08
CA ASN A 36 -0.86 0.86 -19.48
C ASN A 36 -1.31 1.37 -18.11
N SER A 37 -2.31 0.75 -17.50
CA SER A 37 -2.78 1.24 -16.19
C SER A 37 -3.41 0.12 -15.39
N VAL A 38 -3.45 0.31 -14.08
CA VAL A 38 -4.13 -0.59 -13.18
C VAL A 38 -4.74 0.23 -12.06
N LEU A 39 -5.97 -0.14 -11.69
CA LEU A 39 -6.64 0.42 -10.51
C LEU A 39 -6.69 -0.69 -9.47
N VAL A 40 -6.11 -0.46 -8.32
CA VAL A 40 -6.05 -1.45 -7.24
C VAL A 40 -6.76 -0.92 -6.02
N GLU A 41 -7.27 -1.84 -5.23
CA GLU A 41 -7.90 -1.54 -3.95
C GLU A 41 -7.08 -2.20 -2.86
N LEU A 42 -6.77 -1.43 -1.81
CA LEU A 42 -5.95 -1.89 -0.69
C LEU A 42 -6.76 -1.87 0.59
N ARG A 43 -6.49 -2.85 1.42
CA ARG A 43 -6.91 -2.81 2.81
C ARG A 43 -5.67 -2.63 3.66
N TYR A 44 -5.67 -1.60 4.51
CA TYR A 44 -4.46 -1.24 5.23
C TYR A 44 -4.77 -0.80 6.65
N TYR A 45 -3.75 -0.80 7.47
CA TYR A 45 -3.78 -0.20 8.80
C TYR A 45 -2.68 0.84 8.88
N TYR A 46 -3.03 2.03 9.35
CA TYR A 46 -2.07 3.09 9.63
C TYR A 46 -2.16 3.42 11.11
N SER A 47 -1.03 3.38 11.80
CA SER A 47 -1.00 3.60 13.26
C SER A 47 -1.17 5.07 13.64
N GLY A 48 -0.99 5.99 12.70
CA GLY A 48 -1.05 7.41 12.99
C GLY A 48 0.26 8.00 13.49
N ASP A 49 1.32 7.21 13.48
CA ASP A 49 2.60 7.62 14.09
C ASP A 49 3.31 8.72 13.31
N HIS A 50 2.88 9.03 12.09
CA HIS A 50 3.45 10.12 11.29
C HIS A 50 2.44 11.23 11.03
N GLY A 51 1.36 11.27 11.83
CA GLY A 51 0.40 12.36 11.78
C GLY A 51 -0.59 12.22 10.64
N ASP A 52 -1.35 13.28 10.43
CA ASP A 52 -2.46 13.26 9.47
C ASP A 52 -2.04 13.70 8.07
N LYS A 53 -0.75 13.95 7.86
CA LYS A 53 -0.25 14.30 6.52
C LYS A 53 0.48 13.15 5.85
N ALA A 54 0.44 11.97 6.45
CA ALA A 54 1.02 10.78 5.83
C ALA A 54 0.18 10.36 4.63
N GLU A 55 0.84 9.77 3.64
CA GLU A 55 0.21 9.45 2.37
C GLU A 55 0.62 8.05 1.92
N LEU A 56 -0.23 7.48 1.08
CA LEU A 56 -0.05 6.15 0.52
C LEU A 56 0.17 6.27 -0.98
N THR A 57 1.17 5.59 -1.48
CA THR A 57 1.43 5.53 -2.91
C THR A 57 1.95 4.14 -3.28
N ALA A 58 2.18 3.91 -4.56
CA ALA A 58 2.61 2.61 -5.03
C ALA A 58 3.38 2.73 -6.33
N TRP A 59 4.26 1.78 -6.56
CA TRP A 59 4.84 1.61 -7.88
C TRP A 59 5.20 0.15 -8.11
N PRO A 60 5.08 -0.31 -9.36
CA PRO A 60 5.61 -1.62 -9.72
C PRO A 60 7.13 -1.59 -9.74
N LEU A 61 7.73 -2.77 -9.74
CA LEU A 61 9.17 -2.90 -9.85
C LEU A 61 9.52 -3.53 -11.18
N PRO A 62 10.54 -3.02 -11.87
CA PRO A 62 11.53 -2.04 -11.44
C PRO A 62 10.97 -0.63 -11.44
N PRO A 63 11.47 0.22 -10.53
CA PRO A 63 10.96 1.59 -10.43
C PRO A 63 11.44 2.46 -11.60
N GLY A 64 10.81 3.63 -11.75
CA GLY A 64 11.26 4.63 -12.68
C GLY A 64 10.40 4.80 -13.93
N PHE A 65 9.43 3.93 -14.12
CA PHE A 65 8.60 3.97 -15.33
C PHE A 65 7.16 4.42 -15.08
N TRP A 66 6.79 4.67 -13.84
CA TRP A 66 5.40 4.70 -13.42
C TRP A 66 4.98 6.03 -12.84
N GLY A 67 3.72 6.39 -13.07
CA GLY A 67 3.05 7.41 -12.30
C GLY A 67 2.03 6.74 -11.40
N SER A 68 1.85 7.26 -10.21
CA SER A 68 0.94 6.68 -9.25
C SER A 68 0.15 7.78 -8.58
N SER A 69 -1.10 7.49 -8.27
CA SER A 69 -1.87 8.40 -7.45
C SER A 69 -1.34 8.36 -6.02
N ILE A 70 -1.56 9.45 -5.31
CA ILE A 70 -1.19 9.58 -3.91
C ILE A 70 -2.46 9.87 -3.15
N VAL A 71 -2.75 9.10 -2.12
CA VAL A 71 -3.96 9.28 -1.33
C VAL A 71 -3.59 9.46 0.13
N PRO A 72 -4.37 10.20 0.90
CA PRO A 72 -4.06 10.37 2.32
C PRO A 72 -4.23 9.06 3.08
N LEU A 73 -3.36 8.85 4.06
CA LEU A 73 -3.52 7.76 5.01
C LEU A 73 -4.41 8.25 6.16
N VAL A 74 -5.34 7.41 6.54
CA VAL A 74 -6.24 7.68 7.67
C VAL A 74 -5.90 6.67 8.74
N SER A 75 -5.70 7.13 9.98
CA SER A 75 -5.33 6.22 11.06
C SER A 75 -6.44 5.20 11.29
N GLY A 76 -6.04 4.00 11.66
CA GLY A 76 -6.94 2.88 11.82
C GLY A 76 -6.96 2.01 10.57
N GLU A 77 -7.91 1.11 10.52
CA GLU A 77 -8.05 0.20 9.39
C GLU A 77 -8.99 0.79 8.35
N HIS A 78 -8.53 0.82 7.10
CA HIS A 78 -9.29 1.45 6.03
C HIS A 78 -9.02 0.75 4.70
N THR A 79 -9.87 1.06 3.74
CA THR A 79 -9.74 0.61 2.36
C THR A 79 -9.57 1.84 1.48
N SER A 80 -8.68 1.75 0.52
CA SER A 80 -8.43 2.86 -0.39
C SER A 80 -8.11 2.33 -1.77
N GLN A 81 -8.28 3.18 -2.78
CA GLN A 81 -7.97 2.82 -4.16
C GLN A 81 -6.85 3.70 -4.69
N LEU A 82 -5.98 3.07 -5.47
CA LEU A 82 -4.85 3.74 -6.12
C LEU A 82 -4.82 3.36 -7.58
N SER A 83 -4.45 4.32 -8.42
CA SER A 83 -4.20 4.01 -9.82
C SER A 83 -2.72 4.15 -10.12
N VAL A 84 -2.21 3.25 -10.94
CA VAL A 84 -0.81 3.25 -11.39
C VAL A 84 -0.85 3.22 -12.90
N THR A 85 -0.07 4.09 -13.52
CA THR A 85 -0.05 4.22 -14.97
C THR A 85 1.38 4.21 -15.47
N LEU A 86 1.61 3.51 -16.56
CA LEU A 86 2.90 3.56 -17.24
C LEU A 86 3.14 4.97 -17.75
N GLY A 87 4.34 5.47 -17.58
CA GLY A 87 4.66 6.82 -18.03
C GLY A 87 4.38 6.98 -19.52
N PRO A 88 3.85 8.12 -19.94
CA PRO A 88 3.38 8.27 -21.33
C PRO A 88 4.52 8.25 -22.34
N LYS A 89 5.73 8.50 -21.92
CA LYS A 89 6.87 8.53 -22.83
C LYS A 89 7.69 7.26 -22.84
N VAL A 90 7.22 6.23 -22.17
CA VAL A 90 7.91 4.95 -22.20
C VAL A 90 7.63 4.30 -23.56
N PRO A 91 8.64 4.11 -24.40
CA PRO A 91 8.38 3.71 -25.79
C PRO A 91 8.24 2.22 -25.99
N LYS A 92 8.53 1.42 -24.98
CA LYS A 92 8.57 -0.02 -25.13
C LYS A 92 7.71 -0.67 -24.08
N GLU A 93 7.45 -1.94 -24.29
CA GLU A 93 6.80 -2.77 -23.31
C GLU A 93 7.73 -2.90 -22.09
N VAL A 94 7.15 -2.83 -20.91
CA VAL A 94 7.87 -2.99 -19.65
C VAL A 94 7.15 -4.06 -18.84
N SER A 95 7.91 -4.97 -18.27
CA SER A 95 7.34 -6.02 -17.42
C SER A 95 7.60 -5.70 -15.95
N SER A 96 6.61 -5.95 -15.12
CA SER A 96 6.79 -5.89 -13.68
C SER A 96 6.49 -7.26 -13.08
N ASP A 97 7.21 -7.61 -12.02
CA ASP A 97 7.00 -8.87 -11.30
C ASP A 97 6.36 -8.64 -9.95
N SER A 98 6.40 -7.43 -9.45
CA SER A 98 5.82 -7.12 -8.15
C SER A 98 5.41 -5.65 -8.12
N ILE A 99 4.63 -5.31 -7.10
CA ILE A 99 4.21 -3.94 -6.85
C ILE A 99 4.51 -3.64 -5.38
N GLU A 100 5.05 -2.45 -5.15
CA GLU A 100 5.43 -2.03 -3.82
C GLU A 100 4.51 -0.88 -3.39
N PHE A 101 3.94 -1.00 -2.20
CA PHE A 101 3.10 0.04 -1.60
C PHE A 101 3.89 0.72 -0.50
N LEU A 102 3.73 2.03 -0.39
CA LEU A 102 4.59 2.82 0.47
C LEU A 102 3.77 3.83 1.26
N TYR A 103 4.12 3.97 2.53
CA TYR A 103 3.63 5.08 3.36
C TYR A 103 4.74 6.13 3.38
N ILE A 104 4.40 7.36 3.03
CA ILE A 104 5.34 8.46 2.97
C ILE A 104 4.81 9.64 3.78
N SER A 105 5.70 10.51 4.19
CA SER A 105 5.30 11.69 4.94
C SER A 105 6.23 12.85 4.56
N GLY A 106 5.63 13.92 4.07
CA GLY A 106 6.35 15.17 3.83
C GLY A 106 7.43 15.10 2.77
N GLY A 107 7.30 14.19 1.80
CA GLY A 107 8.30 14.07 0.75
C GLY A 107 9.59 13.40 1.17
N GLY A 108 9.66 12.90 2.40
CA GLY A 108 10.83 12.17 2.85
C GLY A 108 10.82 10.72 2.40
N PRO A 109 11.78 9.94 2.86
CA PRO A 109 11.80 8.52 2.51
C PRO A 109 10.59 7.79 3.08
N PRO A 110 10.21 6.66 2.48
CA PRO A 110 9.09 5.90 3.01
C PRO A 110 9.38 5.41 4.43
N PHE A 111 8.36 5.43 5.28
CA PHE A 111 8.51 4.89 6.63
C PHE A 111 7.88 3.51 6.79
N TYR A 112 7.22 3.02 5.74
CA TYR A 112 6.69 1.66 5.68
C TYR A 112 6.59 1.27 4.23
N LYS A 113 6.93 0.02 3.92
CA LYS A 113 6.83 -0.51 2.57
C LYS A 113 6.36 -1.95 2.63
N LYS A 114 5.60 -2.36 1.63
CA LYS A 114 5.25 -3.76 1.47
C LYS A 114 5.15 -4.09 -0.01
N GLU A 115 5.77 -5.19 -0.39
CA GLU A 115 5.80 -5.65 -1.77
C GLU A 115 4.92 -6.88 -1.91
N PHE A 116 4.14 -6.91 -2.99
CA PHE A 116 3.32 -8.07 -3.34
C PHE A 116 3.70 -8.55 -4.72
N PRO A 117 3.58 -9.85 -5.00
CA PRO A 117 3.76 -10.32 -6.37
C PRO A 117 2.67 -9.74 -7.27
N PHE A 118 3.08 -9.29 -8.44
CA PHE A 118 2.15 -8.73 -9.40
C PHE A 118 2.81 -8.73 -10.77
N LYS A 119 2.50 -9.75 -11.56
CA LYS A 119 3.10 -9.88 -12.89
C LYS A 119 2.22 -9.20 -13.90
N LYS A 120 2.81 -8.30 -14.66
CA LYS A 120 2.08 -7.60 -15.70
C LYS A 120 3.04 -7.11 -16.77
N LYS A 121 2.63 -7.20 -18.02
CA LYS A 121 3.30 -6.53 -19.11
C LYS A 121 2.55 -5.24 -19.39
N TRP A 122 3.29 -4.15 -19.39
CA TRP A 122 2.74 -2.82 -19.56
C TRP A 122 3.18 -2.28 -20.91
N ALA A 123 2.29 -1.59 -21.60
CA ALA A 123 2.64 -0.96 -22.86
C ALA A 123 1.70 0.19 -23.10
N ASN A 124 2.24 1.26 -23.66
CA ASN A 124 1.40 2.35 -24.15
C ASN A 124 0.89 1.94 -25.52
N THR A 125 -0.43 1.93 -25.66
CA THR A 125 -1.02 1.64 -26.95
C THR A 125 -1.07 2.93 -27.74
N LEU A 126 -0.21 3.02 -28.68
CA LEU A 126 -0.19 4.18 -29.54
C LEU A 126 -0.70 3.80 -30.88
N ARG A 127 -1.17 4.58 -31.37
CA ARG A 127 -1.48 4.25 -32.63
C ARG A 127 -1.77 5.13 -33.26
#